data_c8fbea9b7d371e1bed1c268c85b5bf29
#
_entry.id   c8fbea9b7d371e1bed1c268c85b5bf29
#
_cell.length_a   1.000
_cell.length_b   1.000
_cell.length_c   1.000
_cell.angle_alpha   90.00
_cell.angle_beta   90.00
_cell.angle_gamma   90.00
#
_symmetry.space_group_name_H-M   'P 1'
#
loop_
_entity.id
_entity.type
_entity.pdbx_description
1 polymer ?
#
loop_
_entity_poly.entity_id
_entity_poly.type
_entity_poly.pdbx_seq_one_letter_code
_entity_poly.pdbx_strand_id
1 'polypeptide(L)'
;MLDEMGIPFAYDHFAEGESPDPPFICYLIPGTDHFSADGKVYQKINEIHIELYTDFKDLSVEDKVETVLDKYGVFYDHTETWIESEKMYEVLYSFEMEA
;
A
#
# COMPACT_ATOMS: atom_id res chain seq x y z
N MET A 1 4.79 10.28 -1.14
CA MET A 1 3.75 9.69 -0.25
C MET A 1 4.32 8.70 0.74
N LEU A 2 4.93 7.62 0.28
CA LEU A 2 5.42 6.57 1.19
C LEU A 2 6.53 7.02 2.14
N ASP A 3 7.42 7.87 1.67
CA ASP A 3 8.50 8.41 2.48
C ASP A 3 8.01 9.24 3.67
N GLU A 4 6.82 9.80 3.59
CA GLU A 4 6.22 10.56 4.68
C GLU A 4 5.71 9.68 5.81
N MET A 5 5.54 8.40 5.56
CA MET A 5 5.04 7.45 6.57
C MET A 5 6.10 7.06 7.60
N GLY A 6 7.38 7.27 7.28
CA GLY A 6 8.48 6.94 8.17
C GLY A 6 8.70 5.46 8.40
N ILE A 7 8.26 4.63 7.48
CA ILE A 7 8.33 3.17 7.55
C ILE A 7 9.14 2.68 6.33
N PRO A 8 10.08 1.74 6.47
CA PRO A 8 10.79 1.19 5.33
C PRO A 8 9.84 0.62 4.29
N PHE A 9 10.08 0.88 3.02
CA PHE A 9 9.21 0.42 1.94
C PHE A 9 10.00 -0.02 0.71
N ALA A 10 9.40 -0.94 -0.06
CA ALA A 10 9.92 -1.39 -1.34
C ALA A 10 8.78 -1.72 -2.28
N TYR A 11 9.03 -1.66 -3.58
CA TYR A 11 8.05 -2.08 -4.59
C TYR A 11 8.00 -3.60 -4.64
N ASP A 12 6.79 -4.16 -4.52
CA ASP A 12 6.49 -5.59 -4.57
C ASP A 12 7.11 -6.40 -3.43
N HIS A 13 8.41 -6.34 -3.27
CA HIS A 13 9.11 -7.09 -2.23
C HIS A 13 10.49 -6.48 -1.97
N PHE A 14 11.07 -6.81 -0.84
CA PHE A 14 12.49 -6.53 -0.58
C PHE A 14 13.33 -7.61 -1.22
N ALA A 15 14.57 -7.26 -1.61
CA ALA A 15 15.50 -8.24 -2.10
C ALA A 15 15.77 -9.31 -1.03
N GLU A 16 16.06 -10.52 -1.45
CA GLU A 16 16.32 -11.62 -0.52
C GLU A 16 17.44 -11.24 0.45
N GLY A 17 17.16 -11.43 1.73
CA GLY A 17 18.09 -11.07 2.80
C GLY A 17 18.13 -9.60 3.17
N GLU A 18 17.38 -8.74 2.48
CA GLU A 18 17.35 -7.30 2.74
C GLU A 18 16.06 -6.82 3.42
N SER A 19 15.14 -7.72 3.69
CA SER A 19 13.90 -7.38 4.38
C SER A 19 14.22 -6.89 5.80
N PRO A 20 13.78 -5.68 6.16
CA PRO A 20 13.99 -5.19 7.53
C PRO A 20 13.08 -5.91 8.51
N ASP A 21 13.32 -5.69 9.80
CA ASP A 21 12.38 -6.13 10.83
C ASP A 21 11.06 -5.35 10.68
N PRO A 22 9.92 -5.97 11.00
CA PRO A 22 8.65 -5.24 10.99
C PRO A 22 8.69 -4.03 11.95
N PRO A 23 8.01 -2.92 11.64
CA PRO A 23 7.12 -2.75 10.50
C PRO A 23 7.83 -2.42 9.19
N PHE A 24 7.29 -2.90 8.09
CA PHE A 24 7.74 -2.49 6.77
C PHE A 24 6.57 -2.51 5.77
N ILE A 25 6.76 -1.87 4.63
CA ILE A 25 5.74 -1.75 3.59
C ILE A 25 6.25 -2.33 2.28
N CYS A 26 5.38 -3.09 1.61
CA CYS A 26 5.55 -3.42 0.21
C CYS A 26 4.39 -2.78 -0.56
N TYR A 27 4.65 -2.13 -1.67
CA TYR A 27 3.59 -1.52 -2.45
C TYR A 27 3.59 -2.04 -3.87
N LEU A 28 2.41 -2.04 -4.50
CA LEU A 28 2.20 -2.58 -5.84
C LEU A 28 1.26 -1.68 -6.62
N ILE A 29 1.46 -1.68 -7.93
CA ILE A 29 0.53 -1.07 -8.87
C ILE A 29 0.06 -2.21 -9.78
N PRO A 30 -0.92 -3.04 -9.30
CA PRO A 30 -1.27 -4.28 -10.00
C PRO A 30 -2.05 -4.06 -11.29
N GLY A 31 -2.65 -2.89 -11.47
CA GLY A 31 -3.44 -2.62 -12.63
C GLY A 31 -3.61 -1.14 -12.91
N THR A 32 -4.11 -0.84 -14.08
CA THR A 32 -4.42 0.52 -14.51
C THR A 32 -5.75 0.50 -15.23
N ASP A 33 -6.68 1.35 -14.78
CA ASP A 33 -7.94 1.56 -15.46
C ASP A 33 -7.80 2.74 -16.43
N HIS A 34 -8.48 2.61 -17.56
CA HIS A 34 -8.50 3.64 -18.57
C HIS A 34 -9.94 4.03 -18.87
N PHE A 35 -10.24 5.31 -18.81
CA PHE A 35 -11.48 5.83 -19.34
C PHE A 35 -11.27 6.14 -20.82
N SER A 36 -12.14 5.62 -21.67
CA SER A 36 -12.08 5.91 -23.10
C SER A 36 -13.45 6.30 -23.63
N ALA A 37 -13.45 7.23 -24.56
CA ALA A 37 -14.62 7.60 -25.35
C ALA A 37 -14.13 7.86 -26.75
N ASP A 38 -14.91 7.42 -27.75
CA ASP A 38 -14.55 7.56 -29.17
C ASP A 38 -13.17 6.96 -29.51
N GLY A 39 -12.80 5.88 -28.76
CA GLY A 39 -11.55 5.20 -28.98
C GLY A 39 -10.32 5.90 -28.42
N LYS A 40 -10.49 6.97 -27.65
CA LYS A 40 -9.38 7.71 -27.02
C LYS A 40 -9.36 7.48 -25.51
N VAL A 41 -8.15 7.40 -24.96
CA VAL A 41 -7.95 7.33 -23.52
C VAL A 41 -7.90 8.77 -22.98
N TYR A 42 -8.89 9.14 -22.17
CA TYR A 42 -8.97 10.48 -21.59
C TYR A 42 -8.27 10.58 -20.24
N GLN A 43 -8.25 9.47 -19.51
CA GLN A 43 -7.74 9.47 -18.15
C GLN A 43 -7.17 8.10 -17.82
N LYS A 44 -6.06 8.10 -17.13
CA LYS A 44 -5.39 6.89 -16.66
C LYS A 44 -5.45 6.87 -15.14
N ILE A 45 -5.98 5.79 -14.59
CA ILE A 45 -6.09 5.60 -13.14
C ILE A 45 -5.28 4.39 -12.74
N ASN A 46 -4.36 4.56 -11.80
CA ASN A 46 -3.60 3.46 -11.25
C ASN A 46 -4.29 2.93 -10.00
N GLU A 47 -4.46 1.61 -9.93
CA GLU A 47 -4.82 0.94 -8.71
C GLU A 47 -3.55 0.74 -7.91
N ILE A 48 -3.57 1.11 -6.63
CA ILE A 48 -2.39 1.05 -5.77
C ILE A 48 -2.71 0.20 -4.55
N HIS A 49 -1.82 -0.73 -4.25
CA HIS A 49 -1.89 -1.55 -3.04
C HIS A 49 -0.69 -1.22 -2.16
N ILE A 50 -0.95 -0.94 -0.89
CA ILE A 50 0.07 -0.75 0.12
C ILE A 50 -0.11 -1.87 1.15
N GLU A 51 0.89 -2.73 1.27
CA GLU A 51 0.88 -3.85 2.20
C GLU A 51 1.76 -3.50 3.39
N LEU A 52 1.14 -3.23 4.53
CA LEU A 52 1.84 -2.94 5.78
C LEU A 52 2.00 -4.23 6.57
N TYR A 53 3.24 -4.58 6.89
CA TYR A 53 3.55 -5.78 7.67
C TYR A 53 4.00 -5.38 9.06
N THR A 54 3.38 -5.98 10.06
CA THR A 54 3.75 -5.79 11.48
C THR A 54 3.84 -7.15 12.16
N ASP A 55 4.66 -7.25 13.19
CA ASP A 55 4.80 -8.50 13.95
C ASP A 55 3.64 -8.72 14.94
N PHE A 56 2.92 -7.67 15.26
CA PHE A 56 1.71 -7.71 16.08
C PHE A 56 0.74 -6.63 15.60
N LYS A 57 -0.51 -6.71 16.04
CA LYS A 57 -1.50 -5.67 15.72
C LYS A 57 -1.04 -4.34 16.32
N ASP A 58 -0.72 -3.37 15.47
CA ASP A 58 -0.14 -2.09 15.89
C ASP A 58 -0.91 -0.92 15.30
N LEU A 59 -1.86 -0.40 16.07
CA LEU A 59 -2.70 0.71 15.62
C LEU A 59 -1.90 2.00 15.42
N SER A 60 -0.81 2.20 16.16
CA SER A 60 0.01 3.41 16.02
C SER A 60 0.73 3.45 14.67
N VAL A 61 1.17 2.32 14.18
CA VAL A 61 1.81 2.19 12.87
C VAL A 61 0.77 2.35 11.76
N GLU A 62 -0.40 1.72 11.91
CA GLU A 62 -1.50 1.89 10.95
C GLU A 62 -1.91 3.35 10.85
N ASP A 63 -1.96 4.06 11.98
CA ASP A 63 -2.30 5.47 12.02
C ASP A 63 -1.32 6.34 11.21
N LYS A 64 -0.04 6.01 11.23
CA LYS A 64 0.96 6.71 10.42
C LYS A 64 0.66 6.59 8.93
N VAL A 65 0.28 5.40 8.48
CA VAL A 65 -0.09 5.16 7.08
C VAL A 65 -1.37 5.89 6.73
N GLU A 66 -2.40 5.76 7.56
CA GLU A 66 -3.72 6.34 7.30
C GLU A 66 -3.69 7.85 7.33
N THR A 67 -2.90 8.45 8.22
CA THR A 67 -2.73 9.90 8.28
C THR A 67 -2.17 10.45 6.97
N VAL A 68 -1.19 9.77 6.39
CA VAL A 68 -0.62 10.19 5.10
C VAL A 68 -1.64 10.00 3.98
N LEU A 69 -2.36 8.89 3.95
CA LEU A 69 -3.40 8.65 2.94
C LEU A 69 -4.50 9.73 3.04
N ASP A 70 -4.90 10.08 4.24
CA ASP A 70 -5.90 11.12 4.46
C ASP A 70 -5.39 12.48 3.99
N LYS A 71 -4.11 12.77 4.20
CA LYS A 71 -3.48 14.01 3.74
C LYS A 71 -3.56 14.16 2.22
N TYR A 72 -3.41 13.05 1.50
CA TYR A 72 -3.51 13.05 0.03
C TYR A 72 -4.94 12.94 -0.48
N GLY A 73 -5.90 12.79 0.42
CA GLY A 73 -7.33 12.79 0.06
C GLY A 73 -7.78 11.58 -0.74
N VAL A 74 -7.10 10.45 -0.60
CA VAL A 74 -7.48 9.23 -1.30
C VAL A 74 -8.52 8.45 -0.51
N PHE A 75 -9.47 7.84 -1.23
CA PHE A 75 -10.40 6.89 -0.64
C PHE A 75 -9.76 5.52 -0.70
N TYR A 76 -9.59 4.90 0.44
CA TYR A 76 -8.97 3.58 0.52
C TYR A 76 -9.87 2.59 1.23
N ASP A 77 -9.78 1.34 0.79
CA ASP A 77 -10.30 0.21 1.52
C ASP A 77 -9.13 -0.44 2.25
N HIS A 78 -9.40 -1.06 3.39
CA HIS A 78 -8.37 -1.84 4.03
C HIS A 78 -8.90 -3.17 4.53
N THR A 79 -8.04 -4.17 4.49
CA THR A 79 -8.29 -5.49 5.04
C THR A 79 -7.07 -5.92 5.81
N GLU A 80 -7.24 -6.81 6.78
CA GLU A 80 -6.11 -7.34 7.51
C GLU A 80 -6.12 -8.86 7.53
N THR A 81 -4.93 -9.44 7.50
CA THR A 81 -4.74 -10.88 7.46
C THR A 81 -3.56 -11.25 8.36
N TRP A 82 -3.74 -12.27 9.18
CA TRP A 82 -2.64 -12.87 9.91
C TRP A 82 -1.96 -13.89 9.02
N ILE A 83 -0.64 -13.74 8.82
CA ILE A 83 0.16 -14.67 8.01
C ILE A 83 0.89 -15.61 8.96
N GLU A 84 0.33 -16.79 9.16
CA GLU A 84 0.86 -17.75 10.13
C GLU A 84 2.28 -18.20 9.81
N SER A 85 2.58 -18.41 8.52
CA SER A 85 3.92 -18.86 8.12
C SER A 85 5.01 -17.84 8.42
N GLU A 86 4.66 -16.56 8.41
CA GLU A 86 5.61 -15.46 8.65
C GLU A 86 5.48 -14.85 10.04
N LYS A 87 4.47 -15.26 10.80
CA LYS A 87 4.15 -14.69 12.12
C LYS A 87 4.02 -13.18 12.08
N MET A 88 3.32 -12.68 11.07
CA MET A 88 3.10 -11.25 10.86
C MET A 88 1.66 -10.96 10.48
N TYR A 89 1.20 -9.74 10.81
CA TYR A 89 -0.02 -9.18 10.26
C TYR A 89 0.28 -8.44 8.96
N GLU A 90 -0.60 -8.59 7.99
CA GLU A 90 -0.62 -7.77 6.79
C GLU A 90 -1.88 -6.91 6.81
N VAL A 91 -1.72 -5.60 6.74
CA VAL A 91 -2.83 -4.69 6.50
C VAL A 91 -2.70 -4.18 5.09
N LEU A 92 -3.66 -4.52 4.25
CA LEU A 92 -3.67 -4.11 2.85
C LEU A 92 -4.55 -2.88 2.69
N TYR A 93 -3.96 -1.80 2.21
CA TYR A 93 -4.68 -0.59 1.82
C TYR A 93 -4.75 -0.55 0.30
N SER A 94 -5.94 -0.45 -0.25
CA SER A 94 -6.13 -0.38 -1.70
C SER A 94 -6.91 0.87 -2.09
N PHE A 95 -6.44 1.56 -3.10
CA PHE A 95 -7.04 2.79 -3.57
C PHE A 95 -6.63 3.08 -5.01
N GLU A 96 -7.28 4.06 -5.62
CA GLU A 96 -6.99 4.48 -6.98
C GLU A 96 -6.47 5.92 -6.98
N MET A 97 -5.51 6.18 -7.87
CA MET A 97 -4.97 7.52 -8.09
C MET A 97 -4.85 7.80 -9.58
N GLU A 98 -5.09 9.04 -9.98
CA GLU A 98 -4.79 9.49 -11.33
C GLU A 98 -3.29 9.41 -11.60
N ALA A 99 -2.97 8.89 -12.75
CA ALA A 99 -1.59 8.83 -13.21
C ALA A 99 -1.10 10.18 -13.74
#